data_ff0b11e41a28c33e43cb5ed50ed8ce00
#
_entry.id   ff0b11e41a28c33e43cb5ed50ed8ce00
#
_cell.length_a   1.000
_cell.length_b   1.000
_cell.length_c   1.000
_cell.angle_alpha   90.00
_cell.angle_beta   90.00
_cell.angle_gamma   90.00
#
_symmetry.space_group_name_H-M   'P 1'
#
loop_
_entity.id
_entity.type
_entity.pdbx_description
1 polymer ?
#
loop_
_entity_poly.entity_id
_entity_poly.type
_entity_poly.pdbx_seq_one_letter_code
_entity_poly.pdbx_strand_id
1 'polypeptide(L)'
;MSFDFYYVALLFFIYSFLGWCVEVAFVAITARKVENRGFLNGPVCPIYGCGMLGVLAALTPYRDNFILLFIGGFIICTAVELFGGWVLDKIFHMRWWDYTKNKFNIGGYVCLRFSIMWGLGVVAVMKLVHPPIFALVRRLPKIAGIIIISFLVTIFAIDMVVTLKNLIGIRKSLGQLDKVAEDLNNLGNQIKDVVGNSAINVADRAEESLEKLDERTEESREKWANASEAAKEKIAEAVEPAREKFAEAVEPAKEKLAGAGNATRDIISNAGNATKEIITNAGSATKDMISSAGNAAKDKLTAGAASKSKNQNSAMKEKWAIQRAELEAKMDSYIAKINIYNKHSLNSLPKLNKSGKSINIKEYIEMLKNKKDE
;
A
#
# COMPACT_ATOMS: atom_id res chain seq x y z
N MET A 1 5.40 49.09 2.20
CA MET A 1 4.48 48.49 3.16
C MET A 1 5.32 47.92 4.29
N SER A 2 5.27 48.52 5.51
CA SER A 2 5.88 47.84 6.65
C SER A 2 5.09 46.55 6.90
N PHE A 3 5.71 45.40 6.72
CA PHE A 3 5.13 44.12 7.06
C PHE A 3 5.06 44.00 8.59
N ASP A 4 4.05 44.67 9.19
CA ASP A 4 3.72 44.45 10.58
C ASP A 4 3.30 42.98 10.71
N PHE A 5 3.97 42.22 11.60
CA PHE A 5 3.70 40.80 11.86
C PHE A 5 2.20 40.47 12.04
N TYR A 6 1.47 41.46 12.60
CA TYR A 6 0.04 41.41 12.77
C TYR A 6 -0.72 41.18 11.46
N TYR A 7 -0.42 41.94 10.41
CA TYR A 7 -1.06 41.78 9.10
C TYR A 7 -0.65 40.52 8.40
N VAL A 8 0.62 40.16 8.53
CA VAL A 8 1.16 38.90 7.96
C VAL A 8 0.42 37.69 8.53
N ALA A 9 0.24 37.64 9.87
CA ALA A 9 -0.44 36.55 10.52
C ALA A 9 -1.92 36.43 10.13
N LEU A 10 -2.65 37.56 10.11
CA LEU A 10 -4.06 37.57 9.70
C LEU A 10 -4.21 37.12 8.25
N LEU A 11 -3.41 37.65 7.34
CA LEU A 11 -3.45 37.31 5.92
C LEU A 11 -3.07 35.82 5.69
N PHE A 12 -2.10 35.30 6.45
CA PHE A 12 -1.77 33.88 6.42
C PHE A 12 -3.00 33.01 6.68
N PHE A 13 -3.71 33.24 7.78
CA PHE A 13 -4.88 32.44 8.13
C PHE A 13 -6.04 32.62 7.16
N ILE A 14 -6.30 33.85 6.71
CA ILE A 14 -7.36 34.13 5.73
C ILE A 14 -7.08 33.37 4.43
N TYR A 15 -5.87 33.47 3.88
CA TYR A 15 -5.55 32.80 2.62
C TYR A 15 -5.40 31.30 2.76
N SER A 16 -4.98 30.81 3.93
CA SER A 16 -4.98 29.38 4.22
C SER A 16 -6.40 28.80 4.29
N PHE A 17 -7.35 29.56 4.84
CA PHE A 17 -8.77 29.19 4.85
C PHE A 17 -9.40 29.25 3.44
N LEU A 18 -9.16 30.32 2.69
CA LEU A 18 -9.65 30.43 1.32
C LEU A 18 -9.06 29.34 0.42
N GLY A 19 -7.79 29.00 0.59
CA GLY A 19 -7.16 27.89 -0.11
C GLY A 19 -7.81 26.55 0.22
N TRP A 20 -8.16 26.33 1.48
CA TRP A 20 -8.93 25.14 1.88
C TRP A 20 -10.30 25.11 1.21
N CYS A 21 -11.01 26.23 1.14
CA CYS A 21 -12.29 26.31 0.42
C CYS A 21 -12.13 25.95 -1.06
N VAL A 22 -11.07 26.41 -1.72
CA VAL A 22 -10.75 26.07 -3.13
C VAL A 22 -10.51 24.57 -3.28
N GLU A 23 -9.74 23.95 -2.38
CA GLU A 23 -9.48 22.50 -2.41
C GLU A 23 -10.77 21.68 -2.24
N VAL A 24 -11.60 22.02 -1.27
CA VAL A 24 -12.88 21.35 -1.04
C VAL A 24 -13.82 21.53 -2.26
N ALA A 25 -13.90 22.72 -2.81
CA ALA A 25 -14.69 23.00 -4.01
C ALA A 25 -14.17 22.21 -5.22
N PHE A 26 -12.85 22.14 -5.41
CA PHE A 26 -12.24 21.37 -6.48
C PHE A 26 -12.61 19.88 -6.37
N VAL A 27 -12.54 19.29 -5.16
CA VAL A 27 -12.93 17.90 -4.93
C VAL A 27 -14.42 17.71 -5.12
N ALA A 28 -15.25 18.63 -4.63
CA ALA A 28 -16.69 18.55 -4.80
C ALA A 28 -17.10 18.51 -6.29
N ILE A 29 -16.44 19.30 -7.12
CA ILE A 29 -16.70 19.36 -8.57
C ILE A 29 -16.13 18.13 -9.29
N THR A 30 -14.90 17.72 -8.98
CA THR A 30 -14.21 16.66 -9.75
C THR A 30 -14.57 15.25 -9.29
N ALA A 31 -14.74 15.03 -8.00
CA ALA A 31 -15.04 13.71 -7.42
C ALA A 31 -16.48 13.55 -6.93
N ARG A 32 -17.32 14.61 -7.04
CA ARG A 32 -18.71 14.65 -6.56
C ARG A 32 -18.85 14.27 -5.07
N LYS A 33 -17.85 14.60 -4.27
CA LYS A 33 -17.79 14.34 -2.83
C LYS A 33 -17.24 15.56 -2.10
N VAL A 34 -17.78 15.85 -0.94
CA VAL A 34 -17.26 16.90 -0.06
C VAL A 34 -16.28 16.23 0.92
N GLU A 35 -14.99 16.37 0.64
CA GLU A 35 -13.92 15.78 1.44
C GLU A 35 -12.84 16.81 1.74
N ASN A 36 -12.32 16.80 2.97
CA ASN A 36 -11.16 17.61 3.33
C ASN A 36 -9.89 16.92 2.80
N ARG A 37 -9.24 17.51 1.78
CA ARG A 37 -7.95 17.07 1.23
C ARG A 37 -6.78 17.88 1.74
N GLY A 38 -7.01 18.83 2.65
CA GLY A 38 -5.95 19.60 3.27
C GLY A 38 -4.94 18.72 4.00
N PHE A 39 -3.75 19.26 4.23
CA PHE A 39 -2.74 18.61 5.07
C PHE A 39 -3.22 18.48 6.53
N LEU A 40 -3.93 19.49 7.03
CA LEU A 40 -4.46 19.57 8.39
C LEU A 40 -5.88 19.00 8.48
N ASN A 41 -6.30 18.62 9.70
CA ASN A 41 -7.67 18.16 9.94
C ASN A 41 -8.68 19.32 9.86
N GLY A 42 -8.28 20.51 10.30
CA GLY A 42 -9.10 21.71 10.25
C GLY A 42 -9.17 22.37 8.87
N PRO A 43 -10.00 23.41 8.72
CA PRO A 43 -10.23 24.10 7.46
C PRO A 43 -9.10 25.10 7.11
N VAL A 44 -7.85 24.61 7.10
CA VAL A 44 -6.65 25.43 6.87
C VAL A 44 -5.68 24.68 5.96
N CYS A 45 -5.29 25.30 4.84
CA CYS A 45 -4.25 24.83 3.94
C CYS A 45 -3.03 25.74 3.98
N PRO A 46 -2.02 25.49 4.82
CA PRO A 46 -0.88 26.38 5.05
C PRO A 46 -0.10 26.76 3.79
N ILE A 47 -0.03 25.86 2.81
CA ILE A 47 0.69 26.10 1.54
C ILE A 47 0.11 27.31 0.79
N TYR A 48 -1.22 27.51 0.84
CA TYR A 48 -1.87 28.67 0.23
C TYR A 48 -1.55 29.95 0.98
N GLY A 49 -1.54 29.92 2.31
CA GLY A 49 -1.12 31.05 3.13
C GLY A 49 0.31 31.44 2.87
N CYS A 50 1.24 30.49 2.89
CA CYS A 50 2.66 30.74 2.57
C CYS A 50 2.85 31.25 1.16
N GLY A 51 2.21 30.62 0.16
CA GLY A 51 2.28 31.04 -1.23
C GLY A 51 1.78 32.47 -1.42
N MET A 52 0.64 32.80 -0.82
CA MET A 52 0.08 34.15 -0.93
C MET A 52 0.90 35.22 -0.21
N LEU A 53 1.49 34.91 0.94
CA LEU A 53 2.43 35.80 1.60
C LEU A 53 3.66 36.06 0.73
N GLY A 54 4.20 35.02 0.07
CA GLY A 54 5.29 35.20 -0.89
C GLY A 54 4.91 36.10 -2.07
N VAL A 55 3.70 35.86 -2.62
CA VAL A 55 3.13 36.73 -3.67
C VAL A 55 2.99 38.19 -3.22
N LEU A 56 2.41 38.40 -2.03
CA LEU A 56 2.23 39.75 -1.50
C LEU A 56 3.58 40.44 -1.26
N ALA A 57 4.56 39.74 -0.70
CA ALA A 57 5.88 40.29 -0.44
C ALA A 57 6.60 40.71 -1.74
N ALA A 58 6.54 39.87 -2.77
CA ALA A 58 7.29 40.09 -4.01
C ALA A 58 6.54 40.94 -5.03
N LEU A 59 5.19 40.78 -5.13
CA LEU A 59 4.43 41.32 -6.26
C LEU A 59 3.55 42.54 -5.91
N THR A 60 3.44 42.94 -4.65
CA THR A 60 2.67 44.16 -4.28
C THR A 60 3.15 45.39 -5.03
N PRO A 61 4.46 45.67 -5.25
CA PRO A 61 4.92 46.81 -6.03
C PRO A 61 4.45 46.77 -7.49
N TYR A 62 4.20 45.59 -8.03
CA TYR A 62 3.84 45.37 -9.43
C TYR A 62 2.34 45.08 -9.62
N ARG A 63 1.52 45.37 -8.61
CA ARG A 63 0.09 45.00 -8.61
C ARG A 63 -0.68 45.52 -9.83
N ASP A 64 -0.22 46.62 -10.46
CA ASP A 64 -0.91 47.23 -11.60
C ASP A 64 -0.47 46.64 -12.95
N ASN A 65 0.60 45.87 -12.98
CA ASN A 65 1.09 45.22 -14.18
C ASN A 65 0.62 43.76 -14.24
N PHE A 66 -0.33 43.48 -15.14
CA PHE A 66 -0.90 42.12 -15.33
C PHE A 66 0.17 41.05 -15.66
N ILE A 67 1.11 41.40 -16.55
CA ILE A 67 2.14 40.46 -17.02
C ILE A 67 3.08 40.09 -15.87
N LEU A 68 3.54 41.09 -15.10
CA LEU A 68 4.42 40.81 -13.95
C LEU A 68 3.71 40.07 -12.84
N LEU A 69 2.42 40.29 -12.60
CA LEU A 69 1.61 39.49 -11.68
C LEU A 69 1.49 38.06 -12.14
N PHE A 70 1.20 37.84 -13.43
CA PHE A 70 1.06 36.51 -13.99
C PHE A 70 2.38 35.73 -13.92
N ILE A 71 3.48 36.28 -14.44
CA ILE A 71 4.80 35.63 -14.46
C ILE A 71 5.32 35.42 -13.03
N GLY A 72 5.24 36.42 -12.18
CA GLY A 72 5.66 36.30 -10.79
C GLY A 72 4.82 35.30 -10.00
N GLY A 73 3.51 35.32 -10.20
CA GLY A 73 2.60 34.33 -9.61
C GLY A 73 2.88 32.90 -10.08
N PHE A 74 3.10 32.72 -11.39
CA PHE A 74 3.53 31.45 -11.97
C PHE A 74 4.80 30.92 -11.29
N ILE A 75 5.84 31.74 -11.18
CA ILE A 75 7.13 31.35 -10.60
C ILE A 75 7.00 31.05 -9.11
N ILE A 76 6.40 31.96 -8.34
CA ILE A 76 6.32 31.83 -6.87
C ILE A 76 5.46 30.61 -6.49
N CYS A 77 4.27 30.49 -7.07
CA CYS A 77 3.38 29.38 -6.74
C CYS A 77 3.98 28.02 -7.16
N THR A 78 4.61 27.96 -8.35
CA THR A 78 5.31 26.73 -8.78
C THR A 78 6.45 26.37 -7.85
N ALA A 79 7.24 27.34 -7.36
CA ALA A 79 8.31 27.10 -6.41
C ALA A 79 7.79 26.60 -5.06
N VAL A 80 6.71 27.21 -4.54
CA VAL A 80 6.08 26.80 -3.28
C VAL A 80 5.46 25.40 -3.40
N GLU A 81 4.79 25.10 -4.51
CA GLU A 81 4.20 23.80 -4.78
C GLU A 81 5.27 22.71 -4.93
N LEU A 82 6.35 22.99 -5.66
CA LEU A 82 7.49 22.08 -5.82
C LEU A 82 8.16 21.80 -4.49
N PHE A 83 8.50 22.83 -3.73
CA PHE A 83 9.15 22.70 -2.43
C PHE A 83 8.24 21.99 -1.42
N GLY A 84 6.98 22.38 -1.32
CA GLY A 84 5.99 21.74 -0.43
C GLY A 84 5.79 20.27 -0.75
N GLY A 85 5.60 19.91 -2.02
CA GLY A 85 5.45 18.55 -2.46
C GLY A 85 6.68 17.70 -2.20
N TRP A 86 7.88 18.26 -2.48
CA TRP A 86 9.15 17.57 -2.22
C TRP A 86 9.39 17.34 -0.72
N VAL A 87 9.14 18.35 0.13
CA VAL A 87 9.30 18.23 1.59
C VAL A 87 8.38 17.16 2.16
N LEU A 88 7.09 17.19 1.79
CA LEU A 88 6.12 16.21 2.26
C LEU A 88 6.47 14.79 1.81
N ASP A 89 6.88 14.61 0.56
CA ASP A 89 7.32 13.31 0.05
C ASP A 89 8.59 12.83 0.77
N LYS A 90 9.55 13.72 1.01
CA LYS A 90 10.81 13.38 1.70
C LYS A 90 10.59 12.97 3.16
N ILE A 91 9.70 13.69 3.88
CA ILE A 91 9.45 13.45 5.30
C ILE A 91 8.53 12.25 5.53
N PHE A 92 7.41 12.20 4.78
CA PHE A 92 6.36 11.22 5.03
C PHE A 92 6.35 10.05 4.03
N HIS A 93 7.08 10.16 2.90
CA HIS A 93 6.99 9.24 1.75
C HIS A 93 5.55 9.15 1.20
N MET A 94 4.84 10.27 1.25
CA MET A 94 3.46 10.41 0.84
C MET A 94 3.30 11.64 -0.03
N ARG A 95 2.41 11.55 -1.05
CA ARG A 95 2.10 12.62 -1.98
C ARG A 95 0.66 13.05 -1.80
N TRP A 96 0.42 14.33 -1.47
CA TRP A 96 -0.92 14.92 -1.41
C TRP A 96 -1.51 15.17 -2.79
N TRP A 97 -0.63 15.42 -3.77
CA TRP A 97 -0.96 15.52 -5.19
C TRP A 97 0.11 14.78 -6.01
N ASP A 98 -0.25 14.40 -7.23
CA ASP A 98 0.63 13.66 -8.11
C ASP A 98 0.33 14.00 -9.57
N TYR A 99 1.24 14.71 -10.19
CA TYR A 99 1.15 15.15 -11.59
C TYR A 99 2.00 14.30 -12.54
N THR A 100 2.46 13.14 -12.15
CA THR A 100 3.30 12.26 -13.00
C THR A 100 2.65 11.94 -14.34
N LYS A 101 1.30 11.90 -14.39
CA LYS A 101 0.54 11.66 -15.62
C LYS A 101 0.35 12.92 -16.49
N ASN A 102 0.70 14.11 -15.98
CA ASN A 102 0.54 15.37 -16.70
C ASN A 102 1.78 15.67 -17.53
N LYS A 103 1.60 16.25 -18.72
CA LYS A 103 2.72 16.70 -19.57
C LYS A 103 3.49 17.84 -18.89
N PHE A 104 4.81 17.91 -19.15
CA PHE A 104 5.70 18.94 -18.59
C PHE A 104 5.63 19.01 -17.06
N ASN A 105 5.67 17.85 -16.38
CA ASN A 105 5.81 17.80 -14.93
C ASN A 105 7.29 17.69 -14.51
N ILE A 106 7.58 18.17 -13.30
CA ILE A 106 8.90 18.04 -12.65
C ILE A 106 8.72 17.11 -11.45
N GLY A 107 9.19 15.86 -11.59
CA GLY A 107 9.10 14.84 -10.55
C GLY A 107 7.68 14.50 -10.07
N GLY A 108 6.64 14.92 -10.81
CA GLY A 108 5.25 14.77 -10.42
C GLY A 108 4.78 15.78 -9.35
N TYR A 109 5.65 16.67 -8.88
CA TYR A 109 5.30 17.67 -7.85
C TYR A 109 4.60 18.88 -8.44
N VAL A 110 5.00 19.32 -9.64
CA VAL A 110 4.44 20.45 -10.38
C VAL A 110 4.24 20.09 -11.84
N CYS A 111 3.35 20.76 -12.54
CA CYS A 111 3.23 20.66 -13.99
C CYS A 111 2.80 21.98 -14.62
N LEU A 112 3.19 22.19 -15.87
CA LEU A 112 2.96 23.43 -16.62
C LEU A 112 1.49 23.90 -16.59
N ARG A 113 0.54 22.99 -16.75
CA ARG A 113 -0.89 23.28 -16.74
C ARG A 113 -1.32 23.97 -15.44
N PHE A 114 -0.96 23.42 -14.29
CA PHE A 114 -1.31 23.97 -12.99
C PHE A 114 -0.51 25.23 -12.68
N SER A 115 0.76 25.29 -13.08
CA SER A 115 1.56 26.51 -12.94
C SER A 115 0.96 27.71 -13.67
N ILE A 116 0.42 27.52 -14.88
CA ILE A 116 -0.32 28.54 -15.62
C ILE A 116 -1.60 28.94 -14.87
N MET A 117 -2.36 27.96 -14.36
CA MET A 117 -3.56 28.23 -13.56
C MET A 117 -3.26 29.04 -12.30
N TRP A 118 -2.15 28.74 -11.61
CA TRP A 118 -1.69 29.50 -10.45
C TRP A 118 -1.33 30.95 -10.82
N GLY A 119 -0.63 31.16 -11.93
CA GLY A 119 -0.33 32.50 -12.42
C GLY A 119 -1.59 33.34 -12.64
N LEU A 120 -2.60 32.77 -13.32
CA LEU A 120 -3.90 33.43 -13.51
C LEU A 120 -4.65 33.62 -12.18
N GLY A 121 -4.60 32.62 -11.30
CA GLY A 121 -5.19 32.71 -9.95
C GLY A 121 -4.60 33.84 -9.13
N VAL A 122 -3.29 34.04 -9.17
CA VAL A 122 -2.62 35.16 -8.50
C VAL A 122 -3.10 36.50 -9.04
N VAL A 123 -3.24 36.65 -10.35
CA VAL A 123 -3.79 37.89 -10.92
C VAL A 123 -5.21 38.15 -10.42
N ALA A 124 -6.08 37.13 -10.45
CA ALA A 124 -7.44 37.24 -9.95
C ALA A 124 -7.48 37.60 -8.45
N VAL A 125 -6.68 36.93 -7.64
CA VAL A 125 -6.61 37.20 -6.20
C VAL A 125 -6.10 38.63 -5.94
N MET A 126 -5.00 39.03 -6.56
CA MET A 126 -4.39 40.37 -6.34
C MET A 126 -5.29 41.51 -6.78
N LYS A 127 -6.07 41.32 -7.85
CA LYS A 127 -6.95 42.37 -8.38
C LYS A 127 -8.34 42.37 -7.76
N LEU A 128 -8.92 41.23 -7.46
CA LEU A 128 -10.33 41.09 -7.06
C LEU A 128 -10.50 40.74 -5.58
N VAL A 129 -9.72 39.81 -5.05
CA VAL A 129 -9.93 39.22 -3.72
C VAL A 129 -9.12 39.94 -2.65
N HIS A 130 -7.86 40.28 -2.92
CA HIS A 130 -6.97 40.89 -1.95
C HIS A 130 -7.40 42.33 -1.53
N PRO A 131 -7.84 43.24 -2.42
CA PRO A 131 -8.19 44.58 -2.03
C PRO A 131 -9.30 44.66 -0.95
N PRO A 132 -10.45 43.95 -1.10
CA PRO A 132 -11.48 43.97 -0.05
C PRO A 132 -11.03 43.28 1.24
N ILE A 133 -10.26 42.18 1.15
CA ILE A 133 -9.72 41.51 2.33
C ILE A 133 -8.80 42.43 3.10
N PHE A 134 -7.87 43.11 2.41
CA PHE A 134 -6.93 44.03 3.04
C PHE A 134 -7.64 45.24 3.65
N ALA A 135 -8.66 45.76 2.99
CA ALA A 135 -9.50 46.83 3.55
C ALA A 135 -10.21 46.38 4.84
N LEU A 136 -10.74 45.16 4.87
CA LEU A 136 -11.36 44.57 6.06
C LEU A 136 -10.36 44.43 7.22
N VAL A 137 -9.19 43.84 6.93
CA VAL A 137 -8.12 43.59 7.91
C VAL A 137 -7.62 44.93 8.51
N ARG A 138 -7.51 45.96 7.69
CA ARG A 138 -7.13 47.33 8.16
C ARG A 138 -8.15 47.98 9.08
N ARG A 139 -9.43 47.64 8.94
CA ARG A 139 -10.51 48.17 9.79
C ARG A 139 -10.62 47.42 11.12
N LEU A 140 -10.00 46.26 11.23
CA LEU A 140 -10.07 45.44 12.44
C LEU A 140 -9.28 46.13 13.59
N PRO A 141 -9.90 46.39 14.75
CA PRO A 141 -9.19 46.87 15.93
C PRO A 141 -8.03 45.96 16.31
N LYS A 142 -6.84 46.53 16.56
CA LYS A 142 -5.63 45.75 16.85
C LYS A 142 -5.82 44.73 17.97
N ILE A 143 -6.51 45.12 19.05
CA ILE A 143 -6.78 44.23 20.19
C ILE A 143 -7.62 43.01 19.76
N ALA A 144 -8.71 43.27 19.03
CA ALA A 144 -9.56 42.18 18.52
C ALA A 144 -8.79 41.25 17.58
N GLY A 145 -7.98 41.81 16.69
CA GLY A 145 -7.15 41.01 15.78
C GLY A 145 -6.09 40.19 16.51
N ILE A 146 -5.44 40.71 17.55
CA ILE A 146 -4.49 39.95 18.37
C ILE A 146 -5.18 38.76 19.06
N ILE A 147 -6.38 38.96 19.60
CA ILE A 147 -7.18 37.89 20.21
C ILE A 147 -7.50 36.79 19.18
N ILE A 148 -7.96 37.22 17.99
CA ILE A 148 -8.27 36.29 16.88
C ILE A 148 -7.01 35.53 16.46
N ILE A 149 -5.87 36.20 16.25
CA ILE A 149 -4.62 35.55 15.88
C ILE A 149 -4.19 34.54 16.93
N SER A 150 -4.20 34.92 18.22
CA SER A 150 -3.81 34.04 19.32
C SER A 150 -4.65 32.78 19.37
N PHE A 151 -5.97 32.92 19.16
CA PHE A 151 -6.89 31.76 19.08
C PHE A 151 -6.60 30.89 17.86
N LEU A 152 -6.44 31.48 16.68
CA LEU A 152 -6.14 30.76 15.45
C LEU A 152 -4.78 30.04 15.51
N VAL A 153 -3.74 30.70 16.04
CA VAL A 153 -2.41 30.09 16.23
C VAL A 153 -2.49 28.92 17.19
N THR A 154 -3.24 29.04 18.29
CA THR A 154 -3.41 27.94 19.25
C THR A 154 -4.09 26.74 18.60
N ILE A 155 -5.21 26.93 17.90
CA ILE A 155 -5.91 25.84 17.19
C ILE A 155 -5.02 25.24 16.12
N PHE A 156 -4.33 26.07 15.34
CA PHE A 156 -3.40 25.64 14.30
C PHE A 156 -2.26 24.78 14.85
N ALA A 157 -1.67 25.20 15.99
CA ALA A 157 -0.60 24.44 16.64
C ALA A 157 -1.08 23.08 17.15
N ILE A 158 -2.27 23.05 17.77
CA ILE A 158 -2.87 21.78 18.23
C ILE A 158 -3.15 20.86 17.03
N ASP A 159 -3.78 21.37 15.98
CA ASP A 159 -4.10 20.57 14.79
C ASP A 159 -2.83 20.07 14.09
N MET A 160 -1.80 20.93 13.99
CA MET A 160 -0.49 20.54 13.45
C MET A 160 0.10 19.34 14.23
N VAL A 161 0.14 19.42 15.57
CA VAL A 161 0.67 18.35 16.41
C VAL A 161 -0.15 17.07 16.24
N VAL A 162 -1.47 17.14 16.23
CA VAL A 162 -2.35 15.98 16.03
C VAL A 162 -2.14 15.37 14.66
N THR A 163 -2.11 16.20 13.61
CA THR A 163 -1.90 15.73 12.23
C THR A 163 -0.55 15.05 12.07
N LEU A 164 0.52 15.65 12.58
CA LEU A 164 1.87 15.07 12.52
C LEU A 164 1.94 13.73 13.26
N LYS A 165 1.36 13.63 14.46
CA LYS A 165 1.29 12.37 15.23
C LYS A 165 0.55 11.28 14.43
N ASN A 166 -0.58 11.63 13.82
CA ASN A 166 -1.37 10.70 13.02
C ASN A 166 -0.60 10.21 11.80
N LEU A 167 0.05 11.11 11.04
CA LEU A 167 0.84 10.77 9.87
C LEU A 167 2.04 9.88 10.20
N ILE A 168 2.76 10.20 11.28
CA ILE A 168 3.87 9.37 11.77
C ILE A 168 3.35 8.00 12.21
N GLY A 169 2.20 7.94 12.88
CA GLY A 169 1.56 6.70 13.30
C GLY A 169 1.15 5.83 12.11
N ILE A 170 0.53 6.42 11.09
CA ILE A 170 0.18 5.73 9.84
C ILE A 170 1.44 5.18 9.16
N ARG A 171 2.47 6.02 8.97
CA ARG A 171 3.74 5.60 8.35
C ARG A 171 4.40 4.42 9.10
N LYS A 172 4.44 4.49 10.44
CA LYS A 172 4.98 3.42 11.28
C LYS A 172 4.18 2.13 11.12
N SER A 173 2.86 2.22 11.14
CA SER A 173 1.97 1.06 10.99
C SER A 173 2.08 0.43 9.60
N LEU A 174 2.22 1.24 8.54
CA LEU A 174 2.47 0.74 7.17
C LEU A 174 3.81 0.01 7.07
N GLY A 175 4.88 0.56 7.67
CA GLY A 175 6.17 -0.12 7.69
C GLY A 175 6.17 -1.44 8.49
N GLN A 176 5.30 -1.56 9.48
CA GLN A 176 5.11 -2.81 10.22
C GLN A 176 4.25 -3.81 9.43
N LEU A 177 3.28 -3.33 8.67
CA LEU A 177 2.52 -4.17 7.73
C LEU A 177 3.42 -4.79 6.66
N ASP A 178 4.35 -4.02 6.10
CA ASP A 178 5.34 -4.53 5.14
C ASP A 178 6.13 -5.70 5.71
N LYS A 179 6.62 -5.57 6.94
CA LYS A 179 7.39 -6.63 7.62
C LYS A 179 6.54 -7.88 7.86
N VAL A 180 5.31 -7.70 8.36
CA VAL A 180 4.41 -8.85 8.58
C VAL A 180 4.06 -9.55 7.28
N ALA A 181 3.85 -8.82 6.19
CA ALA A 181 3.61 -9.41 4.87
C ALA A 181 4.83 -10.18 4.35
N GLU A 182 6.05 -9.67 4.60
CA GLU A 182 7.30 -10.36 4.29
C GLU A 182 7.47 -11.63 5.13
N ASP A 183 7.20 -11.56 6.43
CA ASP A 183 7.26 -12.71 7.36
C ASP A 183 6.26 -13.80 6.95
N LEU A 184 5.04 -13.44 6.53
CA LEU A 184 4.04 -14.37 6.00
C LEU A 184 4.52 -15.05 4.72
N ASN A 185 5.10 -14.30 3.79
CA ASN A 185 5.66 -14.85 2.55
C ASN A 185 6.83 -15.80 2.84
N ASN A 186 7.72 -15.42 3.76
CA ASN A 186 8.84 -16.28 4.16
C ASN A 186 8.35 -17.58 4.83
N LEU A 187 7.32 -17.50 5.67
CA LEU A 187 6.69 -18.69 6.25
C LEU A 187 6.08 -19.58 5.17
N GLY A 188 5.39 -19.00 4.17
CA GLY A 188 4.86 -19.73 3.02
C GLY A 188 5.94 -20.47 2.24
N ASN A 189 7.07 -19.82 1.97
CA ASN A 189 8.22 -20.43 1.30
C ASN A 189 8.84 -21.56 2.13
N GLN A 190 9.02 -21.39 3.44
CA GLN A 190 9.50 -22.44 4.33
C GLN A 190 8.57 -23.66 4.31
N ILE A 191 7.26 -23.46 4.29
CA ILE A 191 6.29 -24.55 4.19
C ILE A 191 6.43 -25.28 2.84
N LYS A 192 6.55 -24.54 1.73
CA LYS A 192 6.75 -25.09 0.38
C LYS A 192 8.03 -25.94 0.32
N ASP A 193 9.13 -25.44 0.87
CA ASP A 193 10.43 -26.14 0.86
C ASP A 193 10.39 -27.43 1.70
N VAL A 194 9.80 -27.39 2.89
CA VAL A 194 9.70 -28.58 3.75
C VAL A 194 8.76 -29.62 3.15
N VAL A 195 7.66 -29.22 2.55
CA VAL A 195 6.73 -30.14 1.87
C VAL A 195 7.39 -30.74 0.63
N GLY A 196 8.09 -29.92 -0.18
CA GLY A 196 8.84 -30.39 -1.35
C GLY A 196 9.94 -31.39 -0.98
N ASN A 197 10.79 -31.04 0.00
CA ASN A 197 11.86 -31.90 0.48
C ASN A 197 11.32 -33.20 1.15
N SER A 198 10.17 -33.11 1.82
CA SER A 198 9.53 -34.29 2.39
C SER A 198 9.02 -35.27 1.31
N ALA A 199 8.49 -34.74 0.20
CA ALA A 199 8.05 -35.52 -0.93
C ALA A 199 9.24 -36.23 -1.64
N ILE A 200 10.35 -35.51 -1.83
CA ILE A 200 11.60 -36.04 -2.40
C ILE A 200 12.16 -37.15 -1.49
N ASN A 201 12.28 -36.88 -0.19
CA ASN A 201 12.78 -37.85 0.78
C ASN A 201 11.91 -39.14 0.87
N VAL A 202 10.60 -39.00 0.64
CA VAL A 202 9.70 -40.18 0.58
C VAL A 202 9.94 -40.95 -0.71
N ALA A 203 10.17 -40.29 -1.84
CA ALA A 203 10.51 -40.92 -3.11
C ALA A 203 11.86 -41.64 -3.03
N ASP A 204 12.90 -40.98 -2.50
CA ASP A 204 14.24 -41.54 -2.34
C ASP A 204 14.24 -42.78 -1.40
N ARG A 205 13.50 -42.71 -0.29
CA ARG A 205 13.34 -43.86 0.62
C ARG A 205 12.54 -45.00 0.00
N ALA A 206 11.57 -44.68 -0.86
CA ALA A 206 10.86 -45.70 -1.62
C ALA A 206 11.81 -46.40 -2.61
N GLU A 207 12.67 -45.63 -3.29
CA GLU A 207 13.69 -46.09 -4.21
C GLU A 207 14.74 -46.98 -3.49
N GLU A 208 15.29 -46.50 -2.35
CA GLU A 208 16.20 -47.27 -1.50
C GLU A 208 15.57 -48.56 -0.94
N SER A 209 14.27 -48.50 -0.60
CA SER A 209 13.53 -49.71 -0.16
C SER A 209 13.28 -50.69 -1.29
N LEU A 210 13.15 -50.17 -2.52
CA LEU A 210 13.03 -50.98 -3.74
C LEU A 210 14.35 -51.67 -4.06
N GLU A 211 15.47 -50.97 -3.99
CA GLU A 211 16.80 -51.52 -4.22
C GLU A 211 17.14 -52.65 -3.25
N LYS A 212 16.75 -52.56 -1.98
CA LYS A 212 16.91 -53.63 -0.97
C LYS A 212 15.98 -54.84 -1.15
N LEU A 213 14.86 -54.64 -1.86
CA LEU A 213 13.97 -55.78 -2.21
C LEU A 213 14.42 -56.52 -3.47
N ASP A 214 15.30 -55.91 -4.25
CA ASP A 214 15.71 -56.37 -5.57
C ASP A 214 16.71 -57.54 -5.56
N GLU A 215 17.32 -57.84 -4.41
CA GLU A 215 18.20 -58.99 -4.24
C GLU A 215 17.46 -60.35 -4.29
N ARG A 216 16.14 -60.37 -4.44
CA ARG A 216 15.38 -61.63 -4.27
C ARG A 216 14.61 -62.22 -5.48
N THR A 217 14.24 -61.46 -6.52
CA THR A 217 13.64 -62.08 -7.75
C THR A 217 13.56 -61.07 -8.91
N GLU A 218 14.02 -61.44 -10.11
CA GLU A 218 13.99 -60.59 -11.33
C GLU A 218 12.58 -60.23 -11.80
N GLU A 219 11.59 -61.03 -11.55
CA GLU A 219 10.19 -60.77 -11.93
C GLU A 219 9.52 -59.67 -11.06
N SER A 220 9.97 -59.52 -9.84
CA SER A 220 9.57 -58.40 -8.97
C SER A 220 10.23 -57.07 -9.40
N ARG A 221 11.42 -57.17 -9.99
CA ARG A 221 12.22 -56.01 -10.45
C ARG A 221 11.51 -55.22 -11.54
N GLU A 222 11.04 -55.92 -12.58
CA GLU A 222 10.35 -55.28 -13.72
C GLU A 222 9.01 -54.65 -13.33
N LYS A 223 8.22 -55.29 -12.50
CA LYS A 223 6.95 -54.76 -12.01
C LYS A 223 7.13 -53.55 -11.12
N TRP A 224 8.19 -53.50 -10.31
CA TRP A 224 8.51 -52.40 -9.42
C TRP A 224 9.17 -51.21 -10.15
N ALA A 225 10.02 -51.47 -11.14
CA ALA A 225 10.58 -50.40 -11.98
C ALA A 225 9.46 -49.65 -12.71
N ASN A 226 8.53 -50.38 -13.32
CA ASN A 226 7.37 -49.82 -14.01
C ASN A 226 6.42 -49.07 -13.04
N ALA A 227 6.26 -49.55 -11.81
CA ALA A 227 5.46 -48.85 -10.79
C ALA A 227 6.15 -47.60 -10.26
N SER A 228 7.50 -47.60 -10.14
CA SER A 228 8.29 -46.45 -9.74
C SER A 228 8.28 -45.34 -10.81
N GLU A 229 8.42 -45.73 -12.08
CA GLU A 229 8.34 -44.80 -13.22
C GLU A 229 6.94 -44.18 -13.35
N ALA A 230 5.89 -45.01 -13.26
CA ALA A 230 4.49 -44.53 -13.26
C ALA A 230 4.17 -43.64 -12.05
N ALA A 231 4.82 -43.87 -10.92
CA ALA A 231 4.69 -43.03 -9.73
C ALA A 231 5.40 -41.66 -9.91
N LYS A 232 6.59 -41.65 -10.50
CA LYS A 232 7.32 -40.42 -10.84
C LYS A 232 6.55 -39.60 -11.88
N GLU A 233 5.97 -40.25 -12.89
CA GLU A 233 5.16 -39.62 -13.92
C GLU A 233 3.88 -39.00 -13.34
N LYS A 234 3.16 -39.71 -12.48
CA LYS A 234 1.97 -39.18 -11.80
C LYS A 234 2.25 -38.05 -10.83
N ILE A 235 3.40 -38.09 -10.14
CA ILE A 235 3.84 -36.94 -9.28
C ILE A 235 4.22 -35.74 -10.16
N ALA A 236 4.93 -35.96 -11.26
CA ALA A 236 5.26 -34.91 -12.21
C ALA A 236 3.98 -34.34 -12.85
N GLU A 237 3.06 -35.19 -13.27
CA GLU A 237 1.76 -34.83 -13.86
C GLU A 237 0.83 -34.08 -12.86
N ALA A 238 0.91 -34.38 -11.57
CA ALA A 238 0.17 -33.69 -10.51
C ALA A 238 0.81 -32.36 -10.10
N VAL A 239 2.13 -32.22 -10.23
CA VAL A 239 2.89 -31.04 -9.85
C VAL A 239 2.95 -29.99 -10.99
N GLU A 240 3.04 -30.45 -12.25
CA GLU A 240 3.13 -29.57 -13.43
C GLU A 240 1.86 -28.71 -13.65
N PRO A 241 0.62 -29.25 -13.62
CA PRO A 241 -0.59 -28.41 -13.71
C PRO A 241 -0.76 -27.48 -12.52
N ALA A 242 -0.19 -27.85 -11.39
CA ALA A 242 -0.18 -27.00 -10.20
C ALA A 242 0.76 -25.83 -10.36
N ARG A 243 1.91 -26.07 -10.98
CA ARG A 243 2.91 -25.05 -11.31
C ARG A 243 2.42 -24.15 -12.45
N GLU A 244 1.77 -24.70 -13.48
CA GLU A 244 1.15 -23.92 -14.55
C GLU A 244 -0.03 -23.07 -14.06
N LYS A 245 -0.96 -23.64 -13.29
CA LYS A 245 -2.08 -22.90 -12.71
C LYS A 245 -1.61 -21.83 -11.72
N PHE A 246 -0.51 -22.05 -11.01
CA PHE A 246 0.11 -21.07 -10.15
C PHE A 246 0.76 -19.94 -10.97
N ALA A 247 1.50 -20.29 -12.03
CA ALA A 247 2.08 -19.33 -12.95
C ALA A 247 1.01 -18.53 -13.71
N GLU A 248 -0.05 -19.20 -14.17
CA GLU A 248 -1.21 -18.59 -14.85
C GLU A 248 -2.05 -17.70 -13.92
N ALA A 249 -2.13 -18.00 -12.63
CA ALA A 249 -2.81 -17.19 -11.64
C ALA A 249 -1.98 -15.94 -11.23
N VAL A 250 -0.66 -16.02 -11.30
CA VAL A 250 0.26 -14.93 -10.92
C VAL A 250 0.42 -13.91 -12.05
N GLU A 251 0.50 -14.33 -13.31
CA GLU A 251 0.73 -13.43 -14.44
C GLU A 251 -0.47 -12.47 -14.71
N PRO A 252 -1.74 -12.93 -14.73
CA PRO A 252 -2.89 -12.00 -14.86
C PRO A 252 -3.14 -11.17 -13.61
N ALA A 253 -2.66 -11.60 -12.43
CA ALA A 253 -2.74 -10.79 -11.21
C ALA A 253 -1.81 -9.59 -11.28
N LYS A 254 -0.64 -9.73 -11.91
CA LYS A 254 0.28 -8.61 -12.19
C LYS A 254 -0.29 -7.62 -13.19
N GLU A 255 -1.01 -8.09 -14.20
CA GLU A 255 -1.58 -7.24 -15.26
C GLU A 255 -2.92 -6.59 -14.86
N LYS A 256 -3.75 -7.28 -14.07
CA LYS A 256 -5.07 -6.78 -13.61
C LYS A 256 -5.02 -5.91 -12.36
N LEU A 257 -3.89 -5.82 -11.67
CA LEU A 257 -3.66 -4.85 -10.58
C LEU A 257 -3.77 -3.38 -11.02
N ALA A 258 -3.88 -3.16 -12.32
CA ALA A 258 -4.12 -1.83 -12.89
C ALA A 258 -5.59 -1.39 -12.90
N GLY A 259 -6.57 -2.22 -12.53
CA GLY A 259 -7.94 -1.79 -12.83
C GLY A 259 -9.17 -2.36 -12.12
N ALA A 260 -9.15 -3.22 -11.10
CA ALA A 260 -10.46 -3.64 -10.57
C ALA A 260 -10.47 -4.27 -9.16
N GLY A 261 -11.26 -3.70 -8.27
CA GLY A 261 -11.43 -4.12 -6.86
C GLY A 261 -12.29 -5.37 -6.61
N ASN A 262 -13.05 -5.91 -7.56
CA ASN A 262 -13.92 -7.08 -7.35
C ASN A 262 -13.37 -8.38 -7.95
N ALA A 263 -12.65 -8.31 -9.07
CA ALA A 263 -12.04 -9.48 -9.72
C ALA A 263 -10.93 -10.14 -8.87
N THR A 264 -10.29 -9.38 -8.00
CA THR A 264 -9.21 -9.85 -7.13
C THR A 264 -9.69 -10.83 -6.07
N ARG A 265 -10.93 -10.66 -5.58
CA ARG A 265 -11.54 -11.56 -4.58
C ARG A 265 -11.82 -12.95 -5.15
N ASP A 266 -12.23 -13.03 -6.41
CA ASP A 266 -12.52 -14.29 -7.10
C ASP A 266 -11.24 -15.05 -7.47
N ILE A 267 -10.16 -14.33 -7.83
CA ILE A 267 -8.84 -14.92 -8.12
C ILE A 267 -8.21 -15.52 -6.84
N ILE A 268 -8.35 -14.85 -5.70
CA ILE A 268 -7.84 -15.33 -4.40
C ILE A 268 -8.61 -16.55 -3.93
N SER A 269 -9.94 -16.54 -4.09
CA SER A 269 -10.80 -17.69 -3.78
C SER A 269 -10.41 -18.92 -4.65
N ASN A 270 -10.15 -18.69 -5.94
CA ASN A 270 -9.75 -19.73 -6.87
C ASN A 270 -8.33 -20.23 -6.64
N ALA A 271 -7.36 -19.37 -6.30
CA ALA A 271 -5.99 -19.79 -5.95
C ALA A 271 -5.94 -20.55 -4.60
N GLY A 272 -6.70 -20.12 -3.61
CA GLY A 272 -6.85 -20.82 -2.33
C GLY A 272 -7.50 -22.20 -2.51
N ASN A 273 -8.51 -22.30 -3.36
CA ASN A 273 -9.17 -23.55 -3.72
C ASN A 273 -8.26 -24.45 -4.55
N ALA A 274 -7.51 -23.92 -5.50
CA ALA A 274 -6.52 -24.67 -6.29
C ALA A 274 -5.39 -25.24 -5.39
N THR A 275 -4.88 -24.46 -4.45
CA THR A 275 -3.85 -24.93 -3.50
C THR A 275 -4.40 -26.01 -2.58
N LYS A 276 -5.66 -25.86 -2.13
CA LYS A 276 -6.35 -26.88 -1.32
C LYS A 276 -6.62 -28.16 -2.13
N GLU A 277 -6.99 -28.03 -3.38
CA GLU A 277 -7.22 -29.15 -4.31
C GLU A 277 -5.91 -29.86 -4.66
N ILE A 278 -4.80 -29.13 -4.82
CA ILE A 278 -3.46 -29.69 -5.04
C ILE A 278 -2.97 -30.47 -3.83
N ILE A 279 -3.12 -29.93 -2.62
CA ILE A 279 -2.77 -30.61 -1.37
C ILE A 279 -3.65 -31.84 -1.18
N THR A 280 -4.93 -31.77 -1.55
CA THR A 280 -5.88 -32.87 -1.44
C THR A 280 -5.59 -33.95 -2.51
N ASN A 281 -5.30 -33.55 -3.76
CA ASN A 281 -5.00 -34.45 -4.86
C ASN A 281 -3.61 -35.10 -4.72
N ALA A 282 -2.59 -34.35 -4.28
CA ALA A 282 -1.29 -34.90 -3.89
C ALA A 282 -1.42 -35.89 -2.71
N GLY A 283 -2.28 -35.57 -1.73
CA GLY A 283 -2.61 -36.44 -0.61
C GLY A 283 -3.36 -37.71 -1.03
N SER A 284 -4.31 -37.61 -1.98
CA SER A 284 -5.05 -38.78 -2.49
C SER A 284 -4.19 -39.64 -3.43
N ALA A 285 -3.42 -39.02 -4.33
CA ALA A 285 -2.48 -39.75 -5.20
C ALA A 285 -1.41 -40.49 -4.39
N THR A 286 -0.89 -39.88 -3.32
CA THR A 286 0.04 -40.52 -2.38
C THR A 286 -0.65 -41.65 -1.62
N LYS A 287 -1.92 -41.49 -1.25
CA LYS A 287 -2.71 -42.53 -0.56
C LYS A 287 -3.03 -43.69 -1.47
N ASP A 288 -3.35 -43.44 -2.75
CA ASP A 288 -3.62 -44.51 -3.74
C ASP A 288 -2.37 -45.26 -4.17
N MET A 289 -1.20 -44.57 -4.26
CA MET A 289 0.10 -45.21 -4.49
C MET A 289 0.54 -46.07 -3.30
N ILE A 290 0.37 -45.58 -2.07
CA ILE A 290 0.64 -46.34 -0.85
C ILE A 290 -0.33 -47.51 -0.73
N SER A 291 -1.59 -47.38 -1.13
CA SER A 291 -2.59 -48.43 -1.13
C SER A 291 -2.30 -49.53 -2.17
N SER A 292 -1.89 -49.18 -3.39
CA SER A 292 -1.57 -50.13 -4.45
C SER A 292 -0.24 -50.87 -4.19
N ALA A 293 0.76 -50.18 -3.66
CA ALA A 293 2.02 -50.77 -3.22
C ALA A 293 1.89 -51.58 -1.90
N GLY A 294 0.97 -51.11 -1.01
CA GLY A 294 0.77 -51.70 0.32
C GLY A 294 0.06 -53.06 0.33
N ASN A 295 -0.70 -53.37 -0.72
CA ASN A 295 -1.32 -54.71 -0.83
C ASN A 295 -0.32 -55.82 -1.12
N ALA A 296 0.89 -55.48 -1.61
CA ALA A 296 1.97 -56.46 -1.84
C ALA A 296 3.01 -56.53 -0.68
N ALA A 297 3.10 -55.49 0.15
CA ALA A 297 4.11 -55.36 1.21
C ALA A 297 3.52 -55.30 2.64
N LYS A 298 2.21 -55.48 2.78
CA LYS A 298 1.41 -55.10 3.96
C LYS A 298 1.71 -55.83 5.26
N ASP A 299 2.42 -56.96 5.26
CA ASP A 299 2.55 -57.79 6.48
C ASP A 299 3.82 -57.62 7.32
N LYS A 300 4.83 -56.84 6.90
CA LYS A 300 6.08 -56.80 7.69
C LYS A 300 6.77 -55.47 7.96
N LEU A 301 6.37 -54.32 7.36
CA LEU A 301 7.14 -53.06 7.51
C LEU A 301 6.39 -51.85 8.05
N THR A 302 5.11 -51.94 8.34
CA THR A 302 4.25 -50.78 8.57
C THR A 302 4.11 -50.31 10.02
N ALA A 303 4.62 -50.98 11.03
CA ALA A 303 4.27 -50.65 12.42
C ALA A 303 5.17 -49.60 13.10
N GLY A 304 6.40 -49.35 12.65
CA GLY A 304 7.34 -48.53 13.43
C GLY A 304 7.71 -47.16 12.85
N ALA A 305 7.85 -47.05 11.53
CA ALA A 305 8.38 -45.85 10.88
C ALA A 305 7.29 -44.83 10.52
N ALA A 306 6.10 -45.29 10.13
CA ALA A 306 4.99 -44.43 9.70
C ALA A 306 4.39 -43.60 10.86
N SER A 307 4.39 -44.13 12.07
CA SER A 307 3.83 -43.44 13.23
C SER A 307 4.69 -42.23 13.69
N LYS A 308 6.02 -42.35 13.61
CA LYS A 308 6.94 -41.28 13.99
C LYS A 308 6.94 -40.10 13.00
N SER A 309 6.91 -40.42 11.69
CA SER A 309 6.86 -39.40 10.62
C SER A 309 5.52 -38.65 10.61
N LYS A 310 4.41 -39.34 10.81
CA LYS A 310 3.06 -38.75 10.85
C LYS A 310 2.89 -37.79 12.04
N ASN A 311 3.47 -38.13 13.18
CA ASN A 311 3.40 -37.27 14.39
C ASN A 311 4.30 -36.05 14.28
N GLN A 312 5.48 -36.11 13.67
CA GLN A 312 6.34 -34.97 13.42
C GLN A 312 5.73 -34.01 12.41
N ASN A 313 5.12 -34.49 11.35
CA ASN A 313 4.47 -33.67 10.35
C ASN A 313 3.21 -32.98 10.89
N SER A 314 2.44 -33.62 11.76
CA SER A 314 1.26 -33.00 12.39
C SER A 314 1.66 -31.88 13.36
N ALA A 315 2.66 -32.08 14.21
CA ALA A 315 3.17 -31.07 15.13
C ALA A 315 3.75 -29.86 14.40
N MET A 316 4.44 -30.09 13.27
CA MET A 316 5.00 -29.02 12.45
C MET A 316 3.91 -28.19 11.74
N LYS A 317 2.88 -28.85 11.21
CA LYS A 317 1.70 -28.18 10.62
C LYS A 317 0.95 -27.32 11.65
N GLU A 318 0.76 -27.82 12.86
CA GLU A 318 0.14 -27.10 13.94
C GLU A 318 0.96 -25.86 14.35
N LYS A 319 2.27 -26.02 14.47
CA LYS A 319 3.20 -24.87 14.74
C LYS A 319 3.10 -23.78 13.67
N TRP A 320 3.07 -24.16 12.39
CA TRP A 320 2.93 -23.20 11.29
C TRP A 320 1.57 -22.53 11.26
N ALA A 321 0.50 -23.27 11.56
CA ALA A 321 -0.85 -22.71 11.65
C ALA A 321 -0.95 -21.65 12.77
N ILE A 322 -0.35 -21.92 13.93
CA ILE A 322 -0.29 -20.97 15.06
C ILE A 322 0.53 -19.74 14.66
N GLN A 323 1.71 -19.92 14.08
CA GLN A 323 2.57 -18.81 13.67
C GLN A 323 1.90 -17.94 12.60
N ARG A 324 1.22 -18.54 11.64
CA ARG A 324 0.44 -17.84 10.62
C ARG A 324 -0.69 -17.02 11.25
N ALA A 325 -1.48 -17.62 12.13
CA ALA A 325 -2.55 -16.94 12.83
C ALA A 325 -2.06 -15.75 13.66
N GLU A 326 -0.89 -15.87 14.31
CA GLU A 326 -0.29 -14.78 15.06
C GLU A 326 0.13 -13.61 14.14
N LEU A 327 0.74 -13.89 12.99
CA LEU A 327 1.13 -12.87 12.01
C LEU A 327 -0.11 -12.19 11.42
N GLU A 328 -1.16 -12.95 11.12
CA GLU A 328 -2.44 -12.40 10.64
C GLU A 328 -3.09 -11.47 11.66
N ALA A 329 -3.13 -11.87 12.93
CA ALA A 329 -3.64 -11.03 14.00
C ALA A 329 -2.82 -9.73 14.18
N LYS A 330 -1.49 -9.78 14.03
CA LYS A 330 -0.63 -8.60 14.00
C LYS A 330 -0.99 -7.68 12.82
N MET A 331 -1.18 -8.24 11.64
CA MET A 331 -1.58 -7.48 10.45
C MET A 331 -2.89 -6.74 10.66
N ASP A 332 -3.92 -7.41 11.17
CA ASP A 332 -5.23 -6.80 11.45
C ASP A 332 -5.14 -5.71 12.52
N SER A 333 -4.29 -5.90 13.55
CA SER A 333 -4.01 -4.88 14.57
C SER A 333 -3.40 -3.61 13.96
N TYR A 334 -2.45 -3.72 13.01
CA TYR A 334 -1.86 -2.55 12.37
C TYR A 334 -2.84 -1.85 11.42
N ILE A 335 -3.68 -2.60 10.71
CA ILE A 335 -4.76 -2.03 9.88
C ILE A 335 -5.76 -1.26 10.76
N ALA A 336 -6.16 -1.84 11.89
CA ALA A 336 -7.02 -1.16 12.85
C ALA A 336 -6.40 0.15 13.39
N LYS A 337 -5.08 0.15 13.69
CA LYS A 337 -4.36 1.37 14.10
C LYS A 337 -4.37 2.44 13.00
N ILE A 338 -4.15 2.08 11.73
CA ILE A 338 -4.23 3.02 10.62
C ILE A 338 -5.63 3.64 10.55
N ASN A 339 -6.69 2.85 10.72
CA ASN A 339 -8.07 3.33 10.74
C ASN A 339 -8.36 4.29 11.91
N ILE A 340 -7.77 4.05 13.08
CA ILE A 340 -7.90 4.94 14.24
C ILE A 340 -7.19 6.28 14.00
N TYR A 341 -5.99 6.27 13.42
CA TYR A 341 -5.25 7.48 13.10
C TYR A 341 -5.94 8.31 12.01
N ASN A 342 -6.72 7.66 11.15
CA ASN A 342 -7.43 8.31 10.08
C ASN A 342 -8.91 8.47 10.42
N LYS A 343 -9.30 9.64 10.94
CA LYS A 343 -10.71 10.00 11.17
C LYS A 343 -11.49 10.26 9.87
N HIS A 344 -10.79 10.38 8.74
CA HIS A 344 -11.37 10.56 7.41
C HIS A 344 -11.34 9.24 6.66
N SER A 345 -12.04 9.17 5.54
CA SER A 345 -11.97 8.00 4.64
C SER A 345 -10.53 7.71 4.22
N LEU A 346 -10.12 6.45 4.20
CA LEU A 346 -8.81 6.03 3.66
C LEU A 346 -8.57 6.51 2.22
N ASN A 347 -9.63 6.86 1.49
CA ASN A 347 -9.54 7.42 0.14
C ASN A 347 -9.08 8.89 0.13
N SER A 348 -9.24 9.62 1.24
CA SER A 348 -8.78 11.01 1.38
C SER A 348 -7.33 11.14 1.85
N LEU A 349 -6.69 10.04 2.27
CA LEU A 349 -5.27 10.03 2.61
C LEU A 349 -4.39 10.29 1.36
N PRO A 350 -3.22 10.91 1.56
CA PRO A 350 -2.24 11.06 0.50
C PRO A 350 -1.79 9.70 -0.04
N LYS A 351 -1.33 9.67 -1.28
CA LYS A 351 -0.81 8.46 -1.91
C LYS A 351 0.58 8.13 -1.36
N LEU A 352 0.84 6.85 -1.12
CA LEU A 352 2.18 6.35 -0.80
C LEU A 352 3.10 6.45 -2.01
N ASN A 353 4.32 6.93 -1.81
CA ASN A 353 5.37 6.86 -2.82
C ASN A 353 6.24 5.63 -2.56
N LYS A 354 6.03 4.57 -3.34
CA LYS A 354 6.83 3.33 -3.30
C LYS A 354 7.57 3.18 -4.62
N SER A 355 8.90 3.26 -4.57
CA SER A 355 9.77 3.09 -5.77
C SER A 355 9.36 3.96 -6.97
N GLY A 356 8.96 5.22 -6.70
CA GLY A 356 8.54 6.16 -7.74
C GLY A 356 7.10 5.99 -8.23
N LYS A 357 6.35 5.03 -7.71
CA LYS A 357 4.90 4.85 -7.99
C LYS A 357 4.06 5.39 -6.84
N SER A 358 3.01 6.14 -7.18
CA SER A 358 2.03 6.65 -6.21
C SER A 358 0.87 5.67 -6.09
N ILE A 359 0.72 5.05 -4.92
CA ILE A 359 -0.29 4.02 -4.63
C ILE A 359 -1.23 4.54 -3.54
N ASN A 360 -2.53 4.32 -3.69
CA ASN A 360 -3.50 4.63 -2.63
C ASN A 360 -3.26 3.71 -1.42
N ILE A 361 -3.34 4.25 -0.19
CA ILE A 361 -3.09 3.47 1.04
C ILE A 361 -4.05 2.29 1.17
N LYS A 362 -5.32 2.46 0.79
CA LYS A 362 -6.30 1.38 0.81
C LYS A 362 -5.94 0.25 -0.16
N GLU A 363 -5.59 0.62 -1.39
CA GLU A 363 -5.11 -0.31 -2.42
C GLU A 363 -3.83 -1.03 -1.97
N TYR A 364 -2.92 -0.29 -1.32
CA TYR A 364 -1.69 -0.86 -0.77
C TYR A 364 -1.96 -1.89 0.34
N ILE A 365 -2.88 -1.61 1.26
CA ILE A 365 -3.31 -2.56 2.30
C ILE A 365 -3.93 -3.81 1.67
N GLU A 366 -4.74 -3.66 0.64
CA GLU A 366 -5.31 -4.79 -0.11
C GLU A 366 -4.23 -5.62 -0.81
N MET A 367 -3.25 -4.97 -1.44
CA MET A 367 -2.09 -5.67 -2.01
C MET A 367 -1.32 -6.49 -0.99
N LEU A 368 -1.09 -5.95 0.21
CA LEU A 368 -0.39 -6.68 1.28
C LEU A 368 -1.22 -7.86 1.82
N LYS A 369 -2.54 -7.70 1.88
CA LYS A 369 -3.44 -8.82 2.24
C LYS A 369 -3.39 -9.93 1.20
N ASN A 370 -3.34 -9.58 -0.07
CA ASN A 370 -3.31 -10.56 -1.16
C ASN A 370 -1.97 -11.32 -1.24
N LYS A 371 -0.84 -10.65 -0.93
CA LYS A 371 0.46 -11.31 -0.80
C LYS A 371 0.52 -12.40 0.28
N LYS A 372 -0.39 -12.37 1.22
CA LYS A 372 -0.54 -13.36 2.28
C LYS A 372 -1.05 -14.71 1.75
N ASP A 373 -1.83 -14.70 0.68
CA ASP A 373 -2.53 -15.86 0.15
C ASP A 373 -1.77 -16.54 -1.01
N GLU A 374 -0.67 -15.90 -1.49
CA GLU A 374 0.34 -16.49 -2.39
C GLU A 374 1.38 -17.33 -1.64
#